data_b440aee16591c2b96b9e26de0c27d428
#
_entry.id   b440aee16591c2b96b9e26de0c27d428
#
_cell.length_a   1.000
_cell.length_b   1.000
_cell.length_c   1.000
_cell.angle_alpha   90.00
_cell.angle_beta   90.00
_cell.angle_gamma   90.00
#
_symmetry.space_group_name_H-M   'P 1'
#
loop_
_entity.id
_entity.type
_entity.pdbx_description
1 polymer ?
#
loop_
_entity_poly.entity_id
_entity_poly.type
_entity_poly.pdbx_seq_one_letter_code
_entity_poly.pdbx_strand_id
1 'polypeptide(L)'
;TLENLEDADWENNWKQFYKPMEIGERLLVIPQWLQSEPKVKKLLSQGRVPLILDPGLTFGTGSHATTRLCLTALEQHIRGGERVLDLGCGSGILSIAALRLGAASATAVDIDDKCLTVAYENAALNGIGKDTYTVLVGDVLSDETARRQVGGGYQIVVANIVADVIKGLAPMVRS
;
A
#
# COMPACT_ATOMS: atom_id res chain seq x y z
N THR A 1 25.58 -10.81 30.79
CA THR A 1 25.52 -9.34 30.73
C THR A 1 25.95 -8.77 29.36
N LEU A 2 26.40 -9.58 28.42
CA LEU A 2 26.75 -9.15 27.04
C LEU A 2 25.64 -9.42 26.02
N GLU A 3 24.70 -10.31 26.31
CA GLU A 3 23.60 -10.70 25.39
C GLU A 3 22.49 -9.64 25.25
N ASN A 4 22.29 -8.78 26.25
CA ASN A 4 21.22 -7.75 26.20
C ASN A 4 21.58 -6.47 25.43
N LEU A 5 22.82 -6.27 25.01
CA LEU A 5 23.22 -5.12 24.21
C LEU A 5 23.12 -5.36 22.69
N GLU A 6 23.19 -6.62 22.25
CA GLU A 6 23.10 -6.97 20.83
C GLU A 6 21.67 -6.96 20.31
N ASP A 7 20.69 -7.38 21.10
CA ASP A 7 19.28 -7.41 20.66
C ASP A 7 18.66 -6.00 20.49
N ALA A 8 18.99 -5.07 21.40
CA ALA A 8 18.48 -3.70 21.30
C ALA A 8 19.11 -2.90 20.13
N ASP A 9 20.34 -3.23 19.74
CA ASP A 9 20.99 -2.63 18.56
C ASP A 9 20.44 -3.21 17.25
N TRP A 10 20.06 -4.48 17.23
CA TRP A 10 19.45 -5.10 16.06
C TRP A 10 18.03 -4.58 15.78
N GLU A 11 17.19 -4.42 16.81
CA GLU A 11 15.81 -3.94 16.66
C GLU A 11 15.71 -2.52 16.09
N ASN A 12 16.73 -1.69 16.24
CA ASN A 12 16.74 -0.32 15.72
C ASN A 12 17.65 -0.10 14.51
N ASN A 13 18.60 -1.00 14.25
CA ASN A 13 19.61 -0.80 13.23
C ASN A 13 19.06 -0.81 11.79
N TRP A 14 17.98 -1.55 11.53
CA TRP A 14 17.34 -1.59 10.22
C TRP A 14 16.58 -0.30 9.89
N LYS A 15 16.09 0.45 10.89
CA LYS A 15 15.35 1.71 10.69
C LYS A 15 16.19 2.78 9.98
N GLN A 16 17.51 2.78 10.16
CA GLN A 16 18.41 3.73 9.51
C GLN A 16 18.46 3.60 7.98
N PHE A 17 18.08 2.45 7.44
CA PHE A 17 18.05 2.21 5.99
C PHE A 17 16.79 2.76 5.32
N TYR A 18 15.75 3.10 6.10
CA TYR A 18 14.52 3.66 5.59
C TYR A 18 14.54 5.18 5.66
N LYS A 19 14.28 5.80 4.51
CA LYS A 19 14.22 7.26 4.38
C LYS A 19 12.91 7.67 3.73
N PRO A 20 12.42 8.88 3.98
CA PRO A 20 11.28 9.40 3.22
C PRO A 20 11.61 9.43 1.72
N MET A 21 10.66 8.97 0.90
CA MET A 21 10.85 8.86 -0.56
C MET A 21 9.79 9.67 -1.29
N GLU A 22 10.25 10.58 -2.13
CA GLU A 22 9.40 11.27 -3.09
C GLU A 22 9.08 10.34 -4.28
N ILE A 23 7.80 10.23 -4.61
CA ILE A 23 7.29 9.41 -5.72
C ILE A 23 6.47 10.32 -6.61
N GLY A 24 6.76 10.30 -7.91
CA GLY A 24 6.09 11.20 -8.84
C GLY A 24 6.19 12.67 -8.41
N GLU A 25 5.16 13.43 -8.69
CA GLU A 25 5.09 14.86 -8.34
C GLU A 25 4.36 15.11 -7.02
N ARG A 26 3.47 14.23 -6.60
CA ARG A 26 2.55 14.45 -5.49
C ARG A 26 2.83 13.62 -4.24
N LEU A 27 3.29 12.37 -4.38
CA LEU A 27 3.35 11.43 -3.26
C LEU A 27 4.66 11.54 -2.47
N LEU A 28 4.57 11.32 -1.16
CA LEU A 28 5.72 11.20 -0.24
C LEU A 28 5.50 10.00 0.67
N VAL A 29 6.27 8.94 0.47
CA VAL A 29 6.27 7.75 1.35
C VAL A 29 7.11 8.08 2.58
N ILE A 30 6.54 7.89 3.77
CA ILE A 30 7.14 8.28 5.04
C ILE A 30 7.11 7.09 6.00
N PRO A 31 8.25 6.56 6.46
CA PRO A 31 8.29 5.67 7.60
C PRO A 31 7.67 6.33 8.82
N GLN A 32 6.83 5.62 9.58
CA GLN A 32 6.04 6.21 10.66
C GLN A 32 6.87 6.99 11.70
N TRP A 33 8.12 6.56 11.97
CA TRP A 33 9.01 7.22 12.94
C TRP A 33 9.69 8.48 12.41
N LEU A 34 9.59 8.79 11.11
CA LEU A 34 10.22 9.95 10.47
C LEU A 34 9.25 11.11 10.19
N GLN A 35 7.99 10.99 10.62
CA GLN A 35 6.95 12.00 10.35
C GLN A 35 7.28 13.40 10.88
N SER A 36 8.02 13.47 12.00
CA SER A 36 8.36 14.72 12.66
C SER A 36 9.61 15.39 12.11
N GLU A 37 10.31 14.76 11.15
CA GLU A 37 11.55 15.31 10.60
C GLU A 37 11.33 16.64 9.88
N PRO A 38 12.25 17.61 10.03
CA PRO A 38 12.14 18.93 9.37
C PRO A 38 12.02 18.82 7.85
N LYS A 39 12.75 17.88 7.23
CA LYS A 39 12.70 17.63 5.77
C LYS A 39 11.31 17.16 5.35
N VAL A 40 10.69 16.25 6.10
CA VAL A 40 9.33 15.76 5.83
C VAL A 40 8.32 16.89 5.95
N LYS A 41 8.36 17.66 7.03
CA LYS A 41 7.48 18.83 7.22
C LYS A 41 7.61 19.84 6.08
N LYS A 42 8.83 20.09 5.59
CA LYS A 42 9.07 20.98 4.45
C LYS A 42 8.41 20.44 3.17
N LEU A 43 8.55 19.15 2.86
CA LEU A 43 7.95 18.53 1.68
C LEU A 43 6.42 18.53 1.75
N LEU A 44 5.85 18.29 2.93
CA LEU A 44 4.41 18.36 3.15
C LEU A 44 3.87 19.79 2.99
N SER A 45 4.61 20.82 3.43
CA SER A 45 4.25 22.21 3.23
C SER A 45 4.29 22.65 1.76
N GLN A 46 4.98 21.90 0.90
CA GLN A 46 5.01 22.09 -0.55
C GLN A 46 3.83 21.39 -1.27
N GLY A 47 2.91 20.78 -0.53
CA GLY A 47 1.70 20.15 -1.07
C GLY A 47 1.82 18.66 -1.39
N ARG A 48 2.90 17.99 -0.94
CA ARG A 48 3.02 16.55 -1.10
C ARG A 48 1.99 15.80 -0.25
N VAL A 49 1.43 14.73 -0.82
CA VAL A 49 0.46 13.83 -0.17
C VAL A 49 1.23 12.75 0.62
N PRO A 50 1.11 12.70 1.94
CA PRO A 50 1.81 11.70 2.73
C PRO A 50 1.21 10.31 2.59
N LEU A 51 2.08 9.31 2.50
CA LEU A 51 1.80 7.89 2.67
C LEU A 51 2.64 7.38 3.84
N ILE A 52 2.03 7.26 5.00
CA ILE A 52 2.70 6.83 6.22
C ILE A 52 2.62 5.32 6.34
N LEU A 53 3.76 4.66 6.49
CA LEU A 53 3.84 3.21 6.57
C LEU A 53 4.74 2.76 7.73
N ASP A 54 4.45 1.58 8.24
CA ASP A 54 5.37 0.84 9.10
C ASP A 54 6.10 -0.24 8.27
N PRO A 55 7.36 -0.01 7.88
CA PRO A 55 8.13 -1.00 7.11
C PRO A 55 8.45 -2.29 7.89
N GLY A 56 8.32 -2.30 9.22
CA GLY A 56 8.57 -3.48 10.06
C GLY A 56 7.50 -4.56 9.94
N LEU A 57 6.34 -4.23 9.40
CA LEU A 57 5.19 -5.13 9.38
C LEU A 57 5.18 -6.08 8.17
N THR A 58 5.62 -5.66 6.98
CA THR A 58 5.68 -6.53 5.76
C THR A 58 6.60 -6.00 4.67
N PHE A 59 6.79 -6.86 3.61
CA PHE A 59 7.29 -6.46 2.30
C PHE A 59 6.33 -5.43 1.63
N GLY A 60 6.89 -4.49 0.86
CA GLY A 60 6.09 -3.50 0.13
C GLY A 60 6.22 -2.07 0.68
N THR A 61 7.41 -1.70 1.12
CA THR A 61 7.71 -0.38 1.69
C THR A 61 7.82 0.75 0.66
N GLY A 62 7.50 0.48 -0.60
CA GLY A 62 7.63 1.46 -1.70
C GLY A 62 9.04 1.56 -2.30
N SER A 63 10.04 0.86 -1.74
CA SER A 63 11.43 0.92 -2.23
C SER A 63 11.65 0.19 -3.55
N HIS A 64 10.84 -0.83 -3.86
CA HIS A 64 10.91 -1.56 -5.13
C HIS A 64 10.52 -0.67 -6.33
N ALA A 65 11.26 -0.81 -7.43
CA ALA A 65 10.99 -0.07 -8.67
C ALA A 65 9.56 -0.28 -9.19
N THR A 66 9.02 -1.50 -9.10
CA THR A 66 7.65 -1.82 -9.52
C THR A 66 6.59 -1.13 -8.67
N THR A 67 6.78 -1.05 -7.36
CA THR A 67 5.89 -0.31 -6.46
C THR A 67 5.89 1.19 -6.79
N ARG A 68 7.07 1.75 -7.06
CA ARG A 68 7.18 3.17 -7.48
C ARG A 68 6.46 3.43 -8.79
N LEU A 69 6.57 2.53 -9.77
CA LEU A 69 5.85 2.64 -11.04
C LEU A 69 4.33 2.59 -10.82
N CYS A 70 3.83 1.65 -10.02
CA CYS A 70 2.40 1.57 -9.70
C CYS A 70 1.90 2.84 -8.99
N LEU A 71 2.65 3.36 -8.01
CA LEU A 71 2.31 4.60 -7.31
C LEU A 71 2.27 5.80 -8.26
N THR A 72 3.25 5.92 -9.17
CA THR A 72 3.26 6.98 -10.19
C THR A 72 2.07 6.83 -11.15
N ALA A 73 1.73 5.61 -11.55
CA ALA A 73 0.56 5.35 -12.39
C ALA A 73 -0.75 5.73 -11.67
N LEU A 74 -0.90 5.37 -10.39
CA LEU A 74 -2.07 5.79 -9.60
C LEU A 74 -2.19 7.32 -9.53
N GLU A 75 -1.08 8.03 -9.31
CA GLU A 75 -1.05 9.49 -9.30
C GLU A 75 -1.54 10.09 -10.62
N GLN A 76 -1.23 9.45 -11.74
CA GLN A 76 -1.61 9.89 -13.08
C GLN A 76 -3.07 9.57 -13.44
N HIS A 77 -3.66 8.52 -12.84
CA HIS A 77 -4.98 8.02 -13.23
C HIS A 77 -6.09 8.34 -12.24
N ILE A 78 -5.80 8.53 -10.94
CA ILE A 78 -6.79 8.97 -9.96
C ILE A 78 -7.17 10.43 -10.22
N ARG A 79 -8.46 10.67 -10.47
CA ARG A 79 -9.04 12.00 -10.68
C ARG A 79 -9.95 12.44 -9.55
N GLY A 80 -10.41 11.48 -8.75
CA GLY A 80 -11.31 11.64 -7.62
C GLY A 80 -12.61 10.88 -7.83
N GLY A 81 -12.99 10.09 -6.83
CA GLY A 81 -14.24 9.34 -6.83
C GLY A 81 -14.18 7.91 -7.41
N GLU A 82 -13.01 7.44 -7.86
CA GLU A 82 -12.86 6.09 -8.39
C GLU A 82 -12.98 5.04 -7.28
N ARG A 83 -13.50 3.86 -7.67
CA ARG A 83 -13.39 2.63 -6.90
C ARG A 83 -12.19 1.85 -7.40
N VAL A 84 -11.28 1.53 -6.50
CA VAL A 84 -9.99 0.88 -6.82
C VAL A 84 -9.98 -0.55 -6.29
N LEU A 85 -9.46 -1.48 -7.09
CA LEU A 85 -9.15 -2.85 -6.69
C LEU A 85 -7.63 -3.05 -6.68
N ASP A 86 -7.10 -3.55 -5.57
CA ASP A 86 -5.68 -3.84 -5.36
C ASP A 86 -5.51 -5.35 -5.17
N LEU A 87 -4.91 -6.01 -6.15
CA LEU A 87 -4.70 -7.45 -6.18
C LEU A 87 -3.27 -7.81 -5.74
N GLY A 88 -3.15 -8.57 -4.66
CA GLY A 88 -1.88 -8.83 -3.99
C GLY A 88 -1.40 -7.60 -3.22
N CYS A 89 -2.23 -7.12 -2.30
CA CYS A 89 -2.05 -5.80 -1.67
C CYS A 89 -0.86 -5.71 -0.71
N GLY A 90 -0.40 -6.81 -0.14
CA GLY A 90 0.69 -6.83 0.84
C GLY A 90 0.49 -5.82 1.97
N SER A 91 1.35 -4.81 2.04
CA SER A 91 1.26 -3.72 3.03
C SER A 91 0.06 -2.79 2.85
N GLY A 92 -0.68 -2.90 1.74
CA GLY A 92 -1.77 -2.00 1.38
C GLY A 92 -1.32 -0.66 0.79
N ILE A 93 -0.04 -0.48 0.49
CA ILE A 93 0.52 0.82 0.04
C ILE A 93 -0.20 1.39 -1.19
N LEU A 94 -0.57 0.56 -2.17
CA LEU A 94 -1.22 1.02 -3.40
C LEU A 94 -2.66 1.45 -3.14
N SER A 95 -3.41 0.67 -2.35
CA SER A 95 -4.77 1.02 -1.91
C SER A 95 -4.80 2.32 -1.12
N ILE A 96 -3.88 2.45 -0.15
CA ILE A 96 -3.76 3.65 0.69
C ILE A 96 -3.40 4.86 -0.17
N ALA A 97 -2.46 4.71 -1.11
CA ALA A 97 -2.11 5.77 -2.04
C ALA A 97 -3.31 6.22 -2.88
N ALA A 98 -4.09 5.27 -3.43
CA ALA A 98 -5.28 5.58 -4.20
C ALA A 98 -6.29 6.40 -3.39
N LEU A 99 -6.58 6.01 -2.15
CA LEU A 99 -7.47 6.74 -1.26
C LEU A 99 -6.93 8.14 -0.90
N ARG A 100 -5.63 8.25 -0.62
CA ARG A 100 -4.99 9.55 -0.35
C ARG A 100 -4.96 10.48 -1.56
N LEU A 101 -4.98 9.93 -2.77
CA LEU A 101 -5.07 10.69 -4.03
C LEU A 101 -6.50 11.10 -4.39
N GLY A 102 -7.53 10.58 -3.70
CA GLY A 102 -8.92 10.99 -3.86
C GLY A 102 -9.86 9.92 -4.38
N ALA A 103 -9.45 8.65 -4.48
CA ALA A 103 -10.37 7.54 -4.76
C ALA A 103 -11.48 7.48 -3.70
N ALA A 104 -12.70 7.14 -4.11
CA ALA A 104 -13.84 7.05 -3.21
C ALA A 104 -13.77 5.83 -2.28
N SER A 105 -13.26 4.72 -2.81
CA SER A 105 -13.08 3.49 -2.03
C SER A 105 -12.00 2.61 -2.64
N ALA A 106 -11.43 1.75 -1.81
CA ALA A 106 -10.50 0.72 -2.26
C ALA A 106 -10.87 -0.64 -1.65
N THR A 107 -10.80 -1.68 -2.49
CA THR A 107 -10.86 -3.07 -2.06
C THR A 107 -9.50 -3.70 -2.33
N ALA A 108 -8.91 -4.26 -1.32
CA ALA A 108 -7.63 -4.95 -1.39
C ALA A 108 -7.81 -6.44 -1.17
N VAL A 109 -7.05 -7.26 -1.88
CA VAL A 109 -7.09 -8.71 -1.75
C VAL A 109 -5.69 -9.27 -1.67
N ASP A 110 -5.46 -10.20 -0.75
CA ASP A 110 -4.21 -10.96 -0.69
C ASP A 110 -4.50 -12.42 -0.32
N ILE A 111 -3.59 -13.31 -0.71
CA ILE A 111 -3.66 -14.72 -0.32
C ILE A 111 -3.12 -14.96 1.10
N ASP A 112 -2.27 -14.06 1.59
CA ASP A 112 -1.68 -14.11 2.92
C ASP A 112 -2.58 -13.40 3.92
N ASP A 113 -3.08 -14.12 4.92
CA ASP A 113 -3.96 -13.60 5.97
C ASP A 113 -3.27 -12.52 6.84
N LYS A 114 -1.95 -12.55 6.95
CA LYS A 114 -1.17 -11.52 7.66
C LYS A 114 -1.32 -10.15 7.03
N CYS A 115 -1.53 -10.09 5.71
CA CYS A 115 -1.74 -8.84 4.99
C CYS A 115 -2.98 -8.07 5.47
N LEU A 116 -4.01 -8.78 5.95
CA LEU A 116 -5.23 -8.15 6.48
C LEU A 116 -4.92 -7.19 7.64
N THR A 117 -4.20 -7.66 8.64
CA THR A 117 -3.84 -6.84 9.82
C THR A 117 -2.94 -5.69 9.41
N VAL A 118 -1.89 -5.98 8.66
CA VAL A 118 -0.88 -4.98 8.25
C VAL A 118 -1.47 -3.89 7.38
N ALA A 119 -2.32 -4.24 6.42
CA ALA A 119 -2.96 -3.26 5.54
C ALA A 119 -3.89 -2.31 6.32
N TYR A 120 -4.65 -2.84 7.30
CA TYR A 120 -5.49 -1.98 8.16
C TYR A 120 -4.66 -1.13 9.13
N GLU A 121 -3.57 -1.64 9.68
CA GLU A 121 -2.68 -0.85 10.54
C GLU A 121 -2.05 0.31 9.76
N ASN A 122 -1.54 0.05 8.56
CA ASN A 122 -1.03 1.10 7.68
C ASN A 122 -2.13 2.09 7.24
N ALA A 123 -3.34 1.62 6.97
CA ALA A 123 -4.48 2.49 6.67
C ALA A 123 -4.79 3.43 7.82
N ALA A 124 -4.80 2.91 9.06
CA ALA A 124 -5.03 3.70 10.27
C ALA A 124 -3.97 4.80 10.46
N LEU A 125 -2.69 4.54 10.15
CA LEU A 125 -1.63 5.56 10.17
C LEU A 125 -1.93 6.73 9.21
N ASN A 126 -2.73 6.50 8.18
CA ASN A 126 -3.14 7.50 7.18
C ASN A 126 -4.55 8.09 7.43
N GLY A 127 -5.18 7.77 8.55
CA GLY A 127 -6.53 8.22 8.88
C GLY A 127 -7.62 7.58 8.01
N ILE A 128 -7.36 6.41 7.42
CA ILE A 128 -8.28 5.67 6.55
C ILE A 128 -9.01 4.62 7.38
N GLY A 129 -10.33 4.66 7.37
CA GLY A 129 -11.20 3.71 8.07
C GLY A 129 -11.76 2.61 7.17
N LYS A 130 -12.47 1.67 7.78
CA LYS A 130 -13.11 0.53 7.09
C LYS A 130 -14.37 0.92 6.28
N ASP A 131 -14.81 2.14 6.39
CA ASP A 131 -15.90 2.72 5.59
C ASP A 131 -15.50 2.95 4.13
N THR A 132 -14.22 3.23 3.88
CA THR A 132 -13.68 3.47 2.52
C THR A 132 -12.68 2.40 2.08
N TYR A 133 -12.18 1.58 2.99
CA TYR A 133 -11.16 0.57 2.71
C TYR A 133 -11.58 -0.81 3.22
N THR A 134 -11.66 -1.76 2.30
CA THR A 134 -11.96 -3.17 2.59
C THR A 134 -10.78 -4.04 2.21
N VAL A 135 -10.35 -4.91 3.13
CA VAL A 135 -9.29 -5.91 2.87
C VAL A 135 -9.90 -7.31 2.96
N LEU A 136 -9.68 -8.11 1.95
CA LEU A 136 -10.16 -9.50 1.83
C LEU A 136 -8.96 -10.45 1.77
N VAL A 137 -9.15 -11.64 2.33
CA VAL A 137 -8.16 -12.73 2.22
C VAL A 137 -8.74 -13.79 1.30
N GLY A 138 -8.02 -14.15 0.25
CA GLY A 138 -8.44 -15.20 -0.67
C GLY A 138 -7.67 -15.19 -1.99
N ASP A 139 -7.73 -16.32 -2.68
CA ASP A 139 -7.16 -16.48 -4.01
C ASP A 139 -8.24 -16.28 -5.08
N VAL A 140 -8.28 -15.09 -5.66
CA VAL A 140 -9.25 -14.73 -6.71
C VAL A 140 -9.06 -15.52 -8.01
N LEU A 141 -7.93 -16.21 -8.21
CA LEU A 141 -7.73 -17.09 -9.38
C LEU A 141 -8.46 -18.43 -9.22
N SER A 142 -8.39 -19.02 -8.03
CA SER A 142 -8.88 -20.38 -7.79
C SER A 142 -10.19 -20.43 -6.99
N ASP A 143 -10.51 -19.39 -6.20
CA ASP A 143 -11.69 -19.37 -5.32
C ASP A 143 -12.79 -18.45 -5.86
N GLU A 144 -13.89 -19.09 -6.27
CA GLU A 144 -15.08 -18.37 -6.74
C GLU A 144 -15.75 -17.54 -5.62
N THR A 145 -15.66 -17.97 -4.37
CA THR A 145 -16.18 -17.23 -3.22
C THR A 145 -15.44 -15.94 -3.03
N ALA A 146 -14.10 -15.98 -3.11
CA ALA A 146 -13.25 -14.79 -3.07
C ALA A 146 -13.62 -13.82 -4.22
N ARG A 147 -13.79 -14.32 -5.44
CA ARG A 147 -14.25 -13.51 -6.58
C ARG A 147 -15.58 -12.83 -6.35
N ARG A 148 -16.56 -13.54 -5.80
CA ARG A 148 -17.88 -12.97 -5.50
C ARG A 148 -17.81 -11.89 -4.42
N GLN A 149 -16.95 -12.07 -3.41
CA GLN A 149 -16.75 -11.08 -2.34
C GLN A 149 -16.08 -9.80 -2.87
N VAL A 150 -15.12 -9.94 -3.77
CA VAL A 150 -14.47 -8.80 -4.45
C VAL A 150 -15.51 -8.02 -5.26
N GLY A 151 -16.38 -8.71 -5.95
CA GLY A 151 -17.40 -8.08 -6.81
C GLY A 151 -16.80 -7.42 -8.04
N GLY A 152 -17.42 -6.34 -8.50
CA GLY A 152 -17.02 -5.64 -9.72
C GLY A 152 -17.31 -4.14 -9.69
N GLY A 153 -17.18 -3.49 -10.86
CA GLY A 153 -17.46 -2.06 -11.01
C GLY A 153 -16.32 -1.16 -10.53
N TYR A 154 -15.09 -1.63 -10.58
CA TYR A 154 -13.90 -0.85 -10.31
C TYR A 154 -13.47 -0.09 -11.56
N GLN A 155 -13.13 1.19 -11.40
CA GLN A 155 -12.60 2.03 -12.48
C GLN A 155 -11.09 1.83 -12.64
N ILE A 156 -10.41 1.43 -11.57
CA ILE A 156 -8.97 1.16 -11.58
C ILE A 156 -8.71 -0.18 -10.90
N VAL A 157 -7.92 -1.02 -11.55
CA VAL A 157 -7.37 -2.24 -10.97
C VAL A 157 -5.85 -2.14 -10.98
N VAL A 158 -5.24 -2.32 -9.81
CA VAL A 158 -3.79 -2.33 -9.67
C VAL A 158 -3.33 -3.67 -9.13
N ALA A 159 -2.20 -4.17 -9.62
CA ALA A 159 -1.58 -5.39 -9.17
C ALA A 159 -0.06 -5.28 -9.27
N ASN A 160 0.63 -5.42 -8.15
CA ASN A 160 2.09 -5.45 -8.09
C ASN A 160 2.58 -6.82 -7.63
N ILE A 161 2.38 -7.80 -8.49
CA ILE A 161 2.63 -9.22 -8.26
C ILE A 161 3.38 -9.84 -9.44
N VAL A 162 3.73 -11.13 -9.34
CA VAL A 162 4.45 -11.83 -10.43
C VAL A 162 3.63 -11.89 -11.71
N ALA A 163 4.30 -11.73 -12.86
CA ALA A 163 3.68 -11.59 -14.17
C ALA A 163 2.74 -12.75 -14.56
N ASP A 164 3.03 -13.98 -14.17
CA ASP A 164 2.19 -15.14 -14.52
C ASP A 164 0.84 -15.10 -13.80
N VAL A 165 0.79 -14.58 -12.59
CA VAL A 165 -0.47 -14.35 -11.86
C VAL A 165 -1.29 -13.25 -12.55
N ILE A 166 -0.64 -12.16 -12.99
CA ILE A 166 -1.30 -11.08 -13.73
C ILE A 166 -1.95 -11.60 -15.02
N LYS A 167 -1.28 -12.49 -15.75
CA LYS A 167 -1.85 -13.12 -16.97
C LYS A 167 -3.13 -13.91 -16.66
N GLY A 168 -3.15 -14.63 -15.53
CA GLY A 168 -4.35 -15.36 -15.07
C GLY A 168 -5.50 -14.45 -14.68
N LEU A 169 -5.21 -13.26 -14.14
CA LEU A 169 -6.21 -12.27 -13.72
C LEU A 169 -6.78 -11.44 -14.87
N ALA A 170 -6.05 -11.31 -15.99
CA ALA A 170 -6.42 -10.44 -17.10
C ALA A 170 -7.85 -10.67 -17.66
N PRO A 171 -8.36 -11.92 -17.81
CA PRO A 171 -9.76 -12.13 -18.24
C PRO A 171 -10.78 -11.59 -17.25
N MET A 172 -10.50 -11.66 -15.95
CA MET A 172 -11.41 -11.21 -14.88
C MET A 172 -11.49 -9.69 -14.80
N VAL A 173 -10.39 -9.00 -15.10
CA VAL A 173 -10.34 -7.52 -15.04
C VAL A 173 -11.06 -6.85 -16.21
N ARG A 174 -11.30 -7.57 -17.31
CA ARG A 174 -11.98 -7.07 -18.52
C ARG A 174 -13.50 -7.27 -18.50
N SER A 175 -13.99 -8.02 -17.54
CA SER A 175 -15.45 -8.28 -17.38
C SER A 175 -16.07 -7.29 -16.40
#